data_d78c91a7bb0aff6e3b12faf551fef45a
#
_entry.id   d78c91a7bb0aff6e3b12faf551fef45a
#
_cell.length_a   1.000
_cell.length_b   1.000
_cell.length_c   1.000
_cell.angle_alpha   90.00
_cell.angle_beta   90.00
_cell.angle_gamma   90.00
#
_symmetry.space_group_name_H-M   'P 1'
#
loop_
_entity.id
_entity.type
_entity.pdbx_description
1 polymer ?
#
loop_
_entity_poly.entity_id
_entity_poly.type
_entity_poly.pdbx_seq_one_letter_code
_entity_poly.pdbx_strand_id
1 'polypeptide(L)'
;MADIAVHDLSKVYRSKAHPDGLLALDRISLAVADHQFVCLLGPSGCGKSTVLNVLSGLDQHYTGEVRVAGAVVSRSNEHPFRVGYVFQEPRLLPWLTVRGNIEFALESAGIPKSEWSERINGWLGRVGLRDFAEVHPHELSGGMQQRTSIARAFAIDPEILLMDEPFSGLDELTARSMRELLLGIWLETRKTVIFVTHNCFEACFLADRIAVFAPRPGRIKQEFTVDLGRPRDYEDPRLFEMSVKVTHFVTGKLAVTRAACPGRAVCTPQP
;
A
#
# COMPACT_ATOMS: atom_id res chain seq x y z
N MET A 1 -0.35 -8.27 -18.92
CA MET A 1 0.58 -7.37 -18.18
C MET A 1 -0.26 -6.34 -17.45
N ALA A 2 -0.10 -6.26 -16.14
CA ALA A 2 -0.90 -5.37 -15.27
C ALA A 2 -0.09 -4.11 -14.90
N ASP A 3 0.41 -3.41 -15.90
CA ASP A 3 1.05 -2.11 -15.74
C ASP A 3 0.02 -1.01 -15.42
N ILE A 4 0.47 0.03 -14.72
CA ILE A 4 -0.35 1.20 -14.40
C ILE A 4 0.35 2.43 -14.96
N ALA A 5 -0.39 3.24 -15.72
CA ALA A 5 0.09 4.52 -16.21
C ALA A 5 -0.88 5.63 -15.81
N VAL A 6 -0.37 6.61 -15.09
CA VAL A 6 -1.09 7.81 -14.67
C VAL A 6 -0.42 9.02 -15.31
N HIS A 7 -1.16 9.82 -16.06
CA HIS A 7 -0.67 11.03 -16.73
C HIS A 7 -1.48 12.26 -16.31
N ASP A 8 -0.78 13.22 -15.71
CA ASP A 8 -1.31 14.53 -15.29
C ASP A 8 -2.63 14.48 -14.52
N LEU A 9 -2.77 13.44 -13.66
CA LEU A 9 -3.94 13.24 -12.82
C LEU A 9 -4.12 14.42 -11.87
N SER A 10 -5.24 15.13 -12.01
CA SER A 10 -5.63 16.18 -11.07
C SER A 10 -7.04 15.95 -10.54
N LYS A 11 -7.25 16.26 -9.27
CA LYS A 11 -8.51 16.04 -8.57
C LYS A 11 -8.88 17.23 -7.72
N VAL A 12 -10.11 17.72 -7.91
CA VAL A 12 -10.72 18.78 -7.10
C VAL A 12 -11.97 18.22 -6.43
N TYR A 13 -12.02 18.35 -5.10
CA TYR A 13 -13.23 18.05 -4.34
C TYR A 13 -14.02 19.32 -4.09
N ARG A 14 -15.33 19.28 -4.37
CA ARG A 14 -16.27 20.35 -4.04
C ARG A 14 -17.15 19.94 -2.86
N SER A 15 -17.30 20.82 -1.90
CA SER A 15 -18.16 20.61 -0.73
C SER A 15 -18.76 21.93 -0.27
N LYS A 16 -19.71 21.87 0.65
CA LYS A 16 -20.26 23.11 1.28
C LYS A 16 -19.18 23.95 1.97
N ALA A 17 -18.13 23.32 2.50
CA ALA A 17 -16.99 23.99 3.15
C ALA A 17 -15.98 24.55 2.10
N HIS A 18 -15.97 24.03 0.89
CA HIS A 18 -15.08 24.45 -0.20
C HIS A 18 -15.87 24.58 -1.51
N PRO A 19 -16.71 25.61 -1.65
CA PRO A 19 -17.53 25.82 -2.84
C PRO A 19 -16.68 26.06 -4.10
N ASP A 20 -15.54 26.75 -3.95
CA ASP A 20 -14.58 26.99 -5.04
C ASP A 20 -13.76 25.75 -5.41
N GLY A 21 -13.85 24.70 -4.60
CA GLY A 21 -13.15 23.43 -4.78
C GLY A 21 -11.81 23.38 -4.02
N LEU A 22 -11.51 22.19 -3.50
CA LEU A 22 -10.24 21.86 -2.85
C LEU A 22 -9.41 21.02 -3.80
N LEU A 23 -8.30 21.56 -4.30
CA LEU A 23 -7.35 20.83 -5.13
C LEU A 23 -6.64 19.77 -4.27
N ALA A 24 -7.00 18.50 -4.45
CA ALA A 24 -6.45 17.38 -3.71
C ALA A 24 -5.20 16.81 -4.38
N LEU A 25 -5.24 16.66 -5.71
CA LEU A 25 -4.13 16.19 -6.54
C LEU A 25 -3.85 17.21 -7.63
N ASP A 26 -2.58 17.46 -7.90
CA ASP A 26 -2.14 18.39 -8.93
C ASP A 26 -1.10 17.73 -9.85
N ARG A 27 -1.55 17.33 -11.04
CA ARG A 27 -0.76 16.75 -12.13
C ARG A 27 0.15 15.62 -11.69
N ILE A 28 -0.44 14.60 -11.04
CA ILE A 28 0.28 13.38 -10.69
C ILE A 28 0.55 12.59 -11.96
N SER A 29 1.82 12.27 -12.21
CA SER A 29 2.23 11.32 -13.23
C SER A 29 3.03 10.21 -12.58
N LEU A 30 2.62 8.95 -12.80
CA LEU A 30 3.20 7.76 -12.18
C LEU A 30 3.09 6.59 -13.14
N ALA A 31 4.18 5.90 -13.38
CA ALA A 31 4.18 4.63 -14.10
C ALA A 31 4.57 3.50 -13.15
N VAL A 32 3.83 2.40 -13.15
CA VAL A 32 4.11 1.19 -12.39
C VAL A 32 4.21 0.04 -13.37
N ALA A 33 5.35 -0.65 -13.37
CA ALA A 33 5.55 -1.81 -14.24
C ALA A 33 4.76 -3.02 -13.71
N ASP A 34 4.47 -3.96 -14.62
CA ASP A 34 3.90 -5.24 -14.24
C ASP A 34 4.76 -5.93 -13.16
N HIS A 35 4.12 -6.53 -12.18
CA HIS A 35 4.76 -7.21 -11.04
C HIS A 35 5.60 -6.29 -10.12
N GLN A 36 5.49 -4.97 -10.23
CA GLN A 36 6.21 -4.04 -9.39
C GLN A 36 5.43 -3.72 -8.11
N PHE A 37 6.15 -3.59 -7.00
CA PHE A 37 5.62 -3.10 -5.73
C PHE A 37 6.00 -1.64 -5.57
N VAL A 38 5.05 -0.72 -5.73
CA VAL A 38 5.27 0.73 -5.58
C VAL A 38 4.59 1.24 -4.32
N CYS A 39 5.33 2.01 -3.53
CA CYS A 39 4.80 2.68 -2.35
C CYS A 39 4.56 4.17 -2.62
N LEU A 40 3.38 4.67 -2.25
CA LEU A 40 3.07 6.09 -2.15
C LEU A 40 3.27 6.52 -0.71
N LEU A 41 4.31 7.30 -0.46
CA LEU A 41 4.73 7.73 0.87
C LEU A 41 4.46 9.23 1.07
N GLY A 42 3.95 9.62 2.21
CA GLY A 42 3.77 11.04 2.53
C GLY A 42 2.84 11.27 3.72
N PRO A 43 2.70 12.51 4.18
CA PRO A 43 1.87 12.85 5.33
C PRO A 43 0.39 12.54 5.10
N SER A 44 -0.37 12.43 6.18
CA SER A 44 -1.83 12.24 6.10
C SER A 44 -2.49 13.44 5.38
N GLY A 45 -3.51 13.14 4.56
CA GLY A 45 -4.25 14.15 3.81
C GLY A 45 -3.54 14.74 2.59
N CYS A 46 -2.40 14.19 2.13
CA CYS A 46 -1.72 14.65 0.91
C CYS A 46 -2.29 14.06 -0.40
N GLY A 47 -3.35 13.24 -0.34
CA GLY A 47 -4.05 12.75 -1.53
C GLY A 47 -3.71 11.31 -1.96
N LYS A 48 -2.92 10.54 -1.19
CA LYS A 48 -2.55 9.15 -1.54
C LYS A 48 -3.77 8.25 -1.73
N SER A 49 -4.70 8.25 -0.78
CA SER A 49 -5.96 7.49 -0.88
C SER A 49 -6.83 7.96 -2.05
N THR A 50 -6.75 9.25 -2.43
CA THR A 50 -7.43 9.77 -3.61
C THR A 50 -6.89 9.12 -4.90
N VAL A 51 -5.57 8.91 -4.98
CA VAL A 51 -4.97 8.17 -6.11
C VAL A 51 -5.52 6.75 -6.16
N LEU A 52 -5.56 6.04 -5.01
CA LEU A 52 -6.11 4.68 -4.97
C LEU A 52 -7.59 4.64 -5.38
N ASN A 53 -8.40 5.61 -4.93
CA ASN A 53 -9.82 5.69 -5.29
C ASN A 53 -10.02 5.91 -6.80
N VAL A 54 -9.16 6.69 -7.44
CA VAL A 54 -9.20 6.86 -8.89
C VAL A 54 -8.79 5.56 -9.60
N LEU A 55 -7.70 4.93 -9.16
CA LEU A 55 -7.21 3.68 -9.75
C LEU A 55 -8.19 2.51 -9.61
N SER A 56 -8.95 2.47 -8.51
CA SER A 56 -9.98 1.46 -8.29
C SER A 56 -11.30 1.76 -9.00
N GLY A 57 -11.43 2.94 -9.65
CA GLY A 57 -12.67 3.39 -10.26
C GLY A 57 -13.74 3.87 -9.27
N LEU A 58 -13.45 3.91 -7.97
CA LEU A 58 -14.35 4.46 -6.95
C LEU A 58 -14.56 5.97 -7.11
N ASP A 59 -13.56 6.69 -7.61
CA ASP A 59 -13.66 8.11 -7.93
C ASP A 59 -13.39 8.34 -9.42
N GLN A 60 -14.43 8.79 -10.13
CA GLN A 60 -14.43 8.95 -11.57
C GLN A 60 -14.35 10.42 -12.02
N HIS A 61 -14.35 11.37 -11.07
CA HIS A 61 -14.33 12.79 -11.34
C HIS A 61 -12.92 13.37 -11.20
N TYR A 62 -12.09 13.20 -12.21
CA TYR A 62 -10.73 13.71 -12.28
C TYR A 62 -10.39 14.23 -13.68
N THR A 63 -9.26 14.89 -13.83
CA THR A 63 -8.67 15.26 -15.11
C THR A 63 -7.34 14.54 -15.28
N GLY A 64 -6.86 14.42 -16.50
CA GLY A 64 -5.72 13.59 -16.86
C GLY A 64 -6.17 12.21 -17.34
N GLU A 65 -5.22 11.32 -17.52
CA GLU A 65 -5.46 9.97 -18.03
C GLU A 65 -4.92 8.93 -17.05
N VAL A 66 -5.71 7.87 -16.83
CA VAL A 66 -5.31 6.71 -16.01
C VAL A 66 -5.56 5.44 -16.82
N ARG A 67 -4.53 4.62 -16.95
CA ARG A 67 -4.58 3.30 -17.60
C ARG A 67 -4.14 2.22 -16.63
N VAL A 68 -4.81 1.09 -16.68
CA VAL A 68 -4.46 -0.14 -15.96
C VAL A 68 -4.52 -1.31 -16.94
N ALA A 69 -3.47 -2.10 -17.02
CA ALA A 69 -3.37 -3.22 -17.97
C ALA A 69 -3.70 -2.78 -19.43
N GLY A 70 -3.27 -1.60 -19.83
CA GLY A 70 -3.52 -1.00 -21.13
C GLY A 70 -4.93 -0.43 -21.32
N ALA A 71 -5.89 -0.70 -20.42
CA ALA A 71 -7.24 -0.17 -20.49
C ALA A 71 -7.36 1.17 -19.76
N VAL A 72 -8.07 2.13 -20.35
CA VAL A 72 -8.38 3.41 -19.70
C VAL A 72 -9.36 3.16 -18.56
N VAL A 73 -9.03 3.62 -17.36
CA VAL A 73 -9.96 3.65 -16.22
C VAL A 73 -11.02 4.70 -16.55
N SER A 74 -12.15 4.24 -17.07
CA SER A 74 -13.23 5.08 -17.59
C SER A 74 -14.40 5.18 -16.61
N ARG A 75 -15.31 6.11 -16.90
CA ARG A 75 -16.56 6.31 -16.16
C ARG A 75 -17.58 5.17 -16.35
N SER A 76 -17.34 4.22 -17.25
CA SER A 76 -18.15 3.02 -17.37
C SER A 76 -17.69 2.03 -16.31
N ASN A 77 -18.62 1.47 -15.54
CA ASN A 77 -18.34 0.50 -14.46
C ASN A 77 -17.76 -0.84 -14.94
N GLU A 78 -17.42 -0.96 -16.20
CA GLU A 78 -16.81 -2.15 -16.79
C GLU A 78 -15.29 -1.99 -16.81
N HIS A 79 -14.64 -2.33 -15.70
CA HIS A 79 -13.19 -2.48 -15.70
C HIS A 79 -12.84 -3.87 -16.25
N PRO A 80 -12.02 -3.96 -17.31
CA PRO A 80 -11.61 -5.25 -17.88
C PRO A 80 -10.58 -5.98 -17.00
N PHE A 81 -10.33 -5.50 -15.78
CA PHE A 81 -9.35 -6.03 -14.83
C PHE A 81 -9.96 -6.07 -13.42
N ARG A 82 -9.50 -7.03 -12.62
CA ARG A 82 -9.89 -7.16 -11.22
C ARG A 82 -8.94 -6.39 -10.33
N VAL A 83 -9.52 -5.63 -9.40
CA VAL A 83 -8.79 -4.86 -8.40
C VAL A 83 -9.01 -5.49 -7.03
N GLY A 84 -7.93 -5.93 -6.39
CA GLY A 84 -7.95 -6.23 -4.96
C GLY A 84 -7.72 -4.94 -4.17
N TYR A 85 -8.61 -4.63 -3.23
CA TYR A 85 -8.47 -3.45 -2.39
C TYR A 85 -8.41 -3.84 -0.91
N VAL A 86 -7.34 -3.44 -0.23
CA VAL A 86 -7.17 -3.55 1.22
C VAL A 86 -7.25 -2.16 1.82
N PHE A 87 -8.28 -1.90 2.60
CA PHE A 87 -8.52 -0.62 3.26
C PHE A 87 -7.74 -0.51 4.57
N GLN A 88 -7.57 0.70 5.06
CA GLN A 88 -6.99 1.00 6.36
C GLN A 88 -7.77 0.30 7.49
N GLU A 89 -9.09 0.45 7.50
CA GLU A 89 -9.98 -0.40 8.29
C GLU A 89 -10.33 -1.65 7.47
N PRO A 90 -10.33 -2.86 8.04
CA PRO A 90 -10.56 -4.11 7.30
C PRO A 90 -11.87 -4.17 6.50
N ARG A 91 -12.88 -3.37 6.88
CA ARG A 91 -14.20 -3.29 6.24
C ARG A 91 -14.79 -4.68 5.93
N LEU A 92 -14.68 -5.56 6.93
CA LEU A 92 -15.34 -6.88 6.85
C LEU A 92 -16.85 -6.71 7.03
N LEU A 93 -17.61 -7.56 6.36
CA LEU A 93 -19.05 -7.62 6.52
C LEU A 93 -19.35 -8.33 7.87
N PRO A 94 -19.86 -7.61 8.88
CA PRO A 94 -19.91 -8.12 10.25
C PRO A 94 -20.93 -9.26 10.45
N TRP A 95 -21.86 -9.42 9.52
CA TRP A 95 -22.84 -10.50 9.49
C TRP A 95 -22.39 -11.76 8.75
N LEU A 96 -21.20 -11.74 8.18
CA LEU A 96 -20.57 -12.89 7.52
C LEU A 96 -19.39 -13.38 8.33
N THR A 97 -19.12 -14.68 8.28
CA THR A 97 -17.90 -15.28 8.84
C THR A 97 -16.65 -14.86 8.04
N VAL A 98 -15.48 -15.26 8.49
CA VAL A 98 -14.21 -15.10 7.73
C VAL A 98 -14.36 -15.72 6.35
N ARG A 99 -14.83 -16.97 6.27
CA ARG A 99 -15.13 -17.65 5.01
C ARG A 99 -16.14 -16.86 4.17
N GLY A 100 -17.28 -16.46 4.75
CA GLY A 100 -18.32 -15.73 4.05
C GLY A 100 -17.85 -14.39 3.48
N ASN A 101 -16.90 -13.69 4.15
CA ASN A 101 -16.29 -12.47 3.62
C ASN A 101 -15.47 -12.73 2.35
N ILE A 102 -14.80 -13.88 2.25
CA ILE A 102 -14.05 -14.25 1.04
C ILE A 102 -15.02 -14.72 -0.05
N GLU A 103 -16.04 -15.52 0.30
CA GLU A 103 -17.08 -15.96 -0.63
C GLU A 103 -17.79 -14.78 -1.30
N PHE A 104 -18.14 -13.75 -0.52
CA PHE A 104 -18.73 -12.52 -1.05
C PHE A 104 -17.87 -11.87 -2.13
N ALA A 105 -16.55 -11.81 -1.93
CA ALA A 105 -15.63 -11.24 -2.92
C ALA A 105 -15.54 -12.13 -4.16
N LEU A 106 -15.49 -13.46 -4.00
CA LEU A 106 -15.46 -14.41 -5.10
C LEU A 106 -16.72 -14.33 -5.97
N GLU A 107 -17.89 -14.21 -5.31
CA GLU A 107 -19.17 -14.03 -5.99
C GLU A 107 -19.20 -12.74 -6.79
N SER A 108 -18.81 -11.63 -6.17
CA SER A 108 -18.76 -10.31 -6.80
C SER A 108 -17.80 -10.25 -8.00
N ALA A 109 -16.73 -11.04 -7.96
CA ALA A 109 -15.75 -11.16 -9.03
C ALA A 109 -16.16 -12.18 -10.13
N GLY A 110 -17.32 -12.82 -10.00
CA GLY A 110 -17.82 -13.81 -10.96
C GLY A 110 -17.01 -15.10 -10.99
N ILE A 111 -16.31 -15.45 -9.91
CA ILE A 111 -15.52 -16.68 -9.82
C ILE A 111 -16.46 -17.88 -9.70
N PRO A 112 -16.29 -18.96 -10.49
CA PRO A 112 -17.12 -20.14 -10.43
C PRO A 112 -17.14 -20.77 -9.03
N LYS A 113 -18.30 -21.17 -8.53
CA LYS A 113 -18.46 -21.79 -7.20
C LYS A 113 -17.62 -23.05 -7.02
N SER A 114 -17.33 -23.76 -8.09
CA SER A 114 -16.45 -24.96 -8.08
C SER A 114 -15.03 -24.66 -7.61
N GLU A 115 -14.54 -23.42 -7.76
CA GLU A 115 -13.19 -23.01 -7.37
C GLU A 115 -13.14 -22.46 -5.93
N TRP A 116 -14.27 -22.12 -5.32
CA TRP A 116 -14.31 -21.39 -4.05
C TRP A 116 -13.61 -22.12 -2.91
N SER A 117 -13.92 -23.41 -2.75
CA SER A 117 -13.37 -24.20 -1.63
C SER A 117 -11.85 -24.24 -1.66
N GLU A 118 -11.27 -24.46 -2.82
CA GLU A 118 -9.80 -24.50 -3.00
C GLU A 118 -9.18 -23.12 -2.72
N ARG A 119 -9.73 -22.07 -3.34
CA ARG A 119 -9.24 -20.69 -3.17
C ARG A 119 -9.32 -20.23 -1.72
N ILE A 120 -10.46 -20.43 -1.07
CA ILE A 120 -10.68 -20.01 0.32
C ILE A 120 -9.72 -20.75 1.25
N ASN A 121 -9.65 -22.10 1.17
CA ASN A 121 -8.79 -22.89 2.03
C ASN A 121 -7.30 -22.56 1.80
N GLY A 122 -6.92 -22.32 0.55
CA GLY A 122 -5.58 -21.87 0.18
C GLY A 122 -5.22 -20.53 0.82
N TRP A 123 -6.10 -19.54 0.70
CA TRP A 123 -5.84 -18.21 1.28
C TRP A 123 -5.93 -18.19 2.80
N LEU A 124 -6.90 -18.88 3.40
CA LEU A 124 -6.94 -19.03 4.85
C LEU A 124 -5.69 -19.70 5.40
N GLY A 125 -5.15 -20.67 4.67
CA GLY A 125 -3.86 -21.30 5.03
C GLY A 125 -2.69 -20.32 5.00
N ARG A 126 -2.57 -19.50 3.93
CA ARG A 126 -1.49 -18.51 3.78
C ARG A 126 -1.52 -17.44 4.86
N VAL A 127 -2.71 -16.97 5.24
CA VAL A 127 -2.85 -15.93 6.27
C VAL A 127 -2.94 -16.51 7.69
N GLY A 128 -2.89 -17.85 7.88
CA GLY A 128 -2.94 -18.51 9.18
C GLY A 128 -4.29 -18.44 9.88
N LEU A 129 -5.41 -18.50 9.13
CA LEU A 129 -6.77 -18.38 9.67
C LEU A 129 -7.66 -19.59 9.38
N ARG A 130 -7.10 -20.78 9.09
CA ARG A 130 -7.91 -21.98 8.79
C ARG A 130 -8.90 -22.31 9.90
N ASP A 131 -8.45 -22.26 11.15
CA ASP A 131 -9.25 -22.64 12.32
C ASP A 131 -10.29 -21.56 12.67
N PHE A 132 -10.23 -20.41 12.05
CA PHE A 132 -11.12 -19.27 12.25
C PHE A 132 -12.09 -19.03 11.08
N ALA A 133 -12.20 -19.99 10.15
CA ALA A 133 -13.00 -19.84 8.94
C ALA A 133 -14.48 -19.48 9.22
N GLU A 134 -15.05 -20.08 10.26
CA GLU A 134 -16.48 -19.90 10.62
C GLU A 134 -16.71 -18.86 11.72
N VAL A 135 -15.64 -18.13 12.13
CA VAL A 135 -15.71 -17.09 13.16
C VAL A 135 -16.14 -15.75 12.52
N HIS A 136 -16.88 -14.93 13.24
CA HIS A 136 -17.34 -13.61 12.78
C HIS A 136 -16.30 -12.50 13.09
N PRO A 137 -16.28 -11.38 12.34
CA PRO A 137 -15.31 -10.32 12.52
C PRO A 137 -15.19 -9.75 13.94
N HIS A 138 -16.30 -9.64 14.67
CA HIS A 138 -16.30 -9.09 16.03
C HIS A 138 -15.61 -9.98 17.07
N GLU A 139 -15.35 -11.23 16.74
CA GLU A 139 -14.66 -12.23 17.59
C GLU A 139 -13.15 -12.27 17.28
N LEU A 140 -12.69 -11.55 16.25
CA LEU A 140 -11.31 -11.54 15.79
C LEU A 140 -10.52 -10.36 16.36
N SER A 141 -9.22 -10.57 16.60
CA SER A 141 -8.31 -9.45 16.84
C SER A 141 -8.16 -8.57 15.60
N GLY A 142 -7.71 -7.30 15.76
CA GLY A 142 -7.50 -6.39 14.63
C GLY A 142 -6.55 -6.95 13.57
N GLY A 143 -5.48 -7.63 14.00
CA GLY A 143 -4.54 -8.31 13.08
C GLY A 143 -5.20 -9.46 12.31
N MET A 144 -6.07 -10.25 12.95
CA MET A 144 -6.82 -11.32 12.29
C MET A 144 -7.84 -10.75 11.29
N GLN A 145 -8.52 -9.67 11.65
CA GLN A 145 -9.41 -8.95 10.72
C GLN A 145 -8.63 -8.45 9.49
N GLN A 146 -7.45 -7.89 9.69
CA GLN A 146 -6.61 -7.41 8.59
C GLN A 146 -6.10 -8.56 7.72
N ARG A 147 -5.70 -9.69 8.30
CA ARG A 147 -5.37 -10.93 7.56
C ARG A 147 -6.55 -11.43 6.72
N THR A 148 -7.76 -11.37 7.26
CA THR A 148 -8.99 -11.71 6.51
C THR A 148 -9.20 -10.76 5.32
N SER A 149 -9.00 -9.46 5.51
CA SER A 149 -9.11 -8.46 4.45
C SER A 149 -8.09 -8.68 3.33
N ILE A 150 -6.85 -9.07 3.68
CA ILE A 150 -5.82 -9.45 2.72
C ILE A 150 -6.23 -10.72 1.96
N ALA A 151 -6.65 -11.78 2.67
CA ALA A 151 -7.12 -13.02 2.04
C ALA A 151 -8.27 -12.76 1.06
N ARG A 152 -9.24 -11.92 1.46
CA ARG A 152 -10.37 -11.51 0.62
C ARG A 152 -9.92 -10.79 -0.66
N ALA A 153 -8.97 -9.87 -0.54
CA ALA A 153 -8.47 -9.12 -1.68
C ALA A 153 -7.66 -9.97 -2.67
N PHE A 154 -6.91 -10.96 -2.19
CA PHE A 154 -6.14 -11.85 -3.04
C PHE A 154 -6.93 -13.02 -3.63
N ALA A 155 -8.01 -13.47 -2.95
CA ALA A 155 -8.79 -14.65 -3.37
C ALA A 155 -9.42 -14.51 -4.76
N ILE A 156 -9.75 -13.29 -5.17
CA ILE A 156 -10.30 -12.98 -6.50
C ILE A 156 -9.25 -13.05 -7.62
N ASP A 157 -7.99 -13.34 -7.29
CA ASP A 157 -6.85 -13.32 -8.21
C ASP A 157 -6.77 -11.98 -8.99
N PRO A 158 -6.56 -10.85 -8.30
CA PRO A 158 -6.59 -9.54 -8.92
C PRO A 158 -5.38 -9.31 -9.84
N GLU A 159 -5.55 -8.49 -10.88
CA GLU A 159 -4.45 -8.01 -11.72
C GLU A 159 -3.61 -6.99 -10.97
N ILE A 160 -4.27 -6.11 -10.19
CA ILE A 160 -3.60 -5.12 -9.35
C ILE A 160 -4.11 -5.17 -7.93
N LEU A 161 -3.25 -4.84 -6.98
CA LEU A 161 -3.57 -4.76 -5.57
C LEU A 161 -3.33 -3.34 -5.06
N LEU A 162 -4.37 -2.75 -4.50
CA LEU A 162 -4.34 -1.43 -3.89
C LEU A 162 -4.46 -1.57 -2.37
N MET A 163 -3.52 -0.99 -1.64
CA MET A 163 -3.48 -1.08 -0.18
C MET A 163 -3.36 0.31 0.45
N ASP A 164 -4.34 0.71 1.24
CA ASP A 164 -4.41 2.02 1.87
C ASP A 164 -4.09 1.93 3.35
N GLU A 165 -2.86 2.24 3.75
CA GLU A 165 -2.34 2.22 5.13
C GLU A 165 -2.76 0.96 5.94
N PRO A 166 -2.60 -0.26 5.40
CA PRO A 166 -3.25 -1.47 5.93
C PRO A 166 -2.75 -1.88 7.32
N PHE A 167 -1.65 -1.32 7.79
CA PHE A 167 -1.04 -1.71 9.07
C PHE A 167 -1.00 -0.58 10.10
N SER A 168 -1.57 0.60 9.79
CA SER A 168 -1.50 1.80 10.64
C SER A 168 -2.24 1.68 11.98
N GLY A 169 -3.21 0.77 12.09
CA GLY A 169 -3.98 0.54 13.32
C GLY A 169 -3.46 -0.61 14.19
N LEU A 170 -2.32 -1.22 13.83
CA LEU A 170 -1.76 -2.37 14.52
C LEU A 170 -0.59 -1.96 15.42
N ASP A 171 -0.38 -2.71 16.50
CA ASP A 171 0.85 -2.60 17.29
C ASP A 171 2.07 -3.02 16.46
N GLU A 172 3.27 -2.58 16.85
CA GLU A 172 4.48 -2.75 16.02
C GLU A 172 4.84 -4.23 15.78
N LEU A 173 4.64 -5.12 16.76
CA LEU A 173 4.96 -6.55 16.59
C LEU A 173 4.00 -7.21 15.60
N THR A 174 2.71 -6.90 15.71
CA THR A 174 1.69 -7.36 14.77
C THR A 174 1.94 -6.76 13.37
N ALA A 175 2.24 -5.47 13.28
CA ALA A 175 2.54 -4.81 12.00
C ALA A 175 3.79 -5.40 11.32
N ARG A 176 4.85 -5.73 12.10
CA ARG A 176 6.03 -6.44 11.60
C ARG A 176 5.66 -7.80 10.99
N SER A 177 4.94 -8.62 11.75
CA SER A 177 4.47 -9.93 11.27
C SER A 177 3.62 -9.81 10.00
N MET A 178 2.78 -8.78 9.91
CA MET A 178 1.94 -8.52 8.73
C MET A 178 2.75 -8.09 7.51
N ARG A 179 3.81 -7.28 7.68
CA ARG A 179 4.72 -6.91 6.59
C ARG A 179 5.50 -8.12 6.06
N GLU A 180 5.99 -8.98 6.95
CA GLU A 180 6.67 -10.24 6.58
C GLU A 180 5.71 -11.17 5.83
N LEU A 181 4.48 -11.34 6.33
CA LEU A 181 3.43 -12.11 5.67
C LEU A 181 3.13 -11.58 4.27
N LEU A 182 2.89 -10.27 4.15
CA LEU A 182 2.59 -9.63 2.86
C LEU A 182 3.75 -9.79 1.87
N LEU A 183 5.00 -9.60 2.34
CA LEU A 183 6.18 -9.79 1.49
C LEU A 183 6.28 -11.23 0.99
N GLY A 184 6.05 -12.22 1.87
CA GLY A 184 6.01 -13.64 1.49
C GLY A 184 4.96 -13.94 0.42
N ILE A 185 3.73 -13.48 0.64
CA ILE A 185 2.62 -13.63 -0.33
C ILE A 185 2.98 -12.95 -1.67
N TRP A 186 3.55 -11.76 -1.62
CA TRP A 186 3.91 -11.02 -2.83
C TRP A 186 5.03 -11.73 -3.61
N LEU A 187 6.02 -12.32 -2.95
CA LEU A 187 7.09 -13.09 -3.59
C LEU A 187 6.57 -14.32 -4.33
N GLU A 188 5.49 -14.94 -3.83
CA GLU A 188 4.83 -16.07 -4.48
C GLU A 188 3.96 -15.63 -5.67
N THR A 189 3.20 -14.56 -5.50
CA THR A 189 2.13 -14.17 -6.44
C THR A 189 2.55 -13.14 -7.47
N ARG A 190 3.58 -12.34 -7.17
CA ARG A 190 4.12 -11.30 -8.05
C ARG A 190 3.05 -10.36 -8.63
N LYS A 191 2.09 -9.96 -7.82
CA LYS A 191 1.06 -8.99 -8.25
C LYS A 191 1.65 -7.59 -8.38
N THR A 192 1.08 -6.77 -9.27
CA THR A 192 1.35 -5.33 -9.31
C THR A 192 0.67 -4.68 -8.11
N VAL A 193 1.44 -3.96 -7.28
CA VAL A 193 0.95 -3.41 -6.01
C VAL A 193 1.18 -1.92 -5.94
N ILE A 194 0.15 -1.16 -5.55
CA ILE A 194 0.29 0.19 -5.01
C ILE A 194 -0.08 0.18 -3.54
N PHE A 195 0.89 0.52 -2.73
CA PHE A 195 0.81 0.51 -1.28
C PHE A 195 0.95 1.93 -0.73
N VAL A 196 0.00 2.37 0.03
CA VAL A 196 0.02 3.68 0.69
C VAL A 196 0.45 3.52 2.13
N THR A 197 1.40 4.33 2.56
CA THR A 197 1.80 4.45 3.97
C THR A 197 2.37 5.84 4.28
N HIS A 198 2.48 6.14 5.57
CA HIS A 198 3.26 7.27 6.08
C HIS A 198 4.54 6.81 6.82
N ASN A 199 4.78 5.49 6.91
CA ASN A 199 5.94 4.89 7.57
C ASN A 199 7.07 4.66 6.55
N CYS A 200 8.19 5.38 6.70
CA CYS A 200 9.33 5.30 5.80
C CYS A 200 10.01 3.94 5.81
N PHE A 201 10.10 3.29 6.97
CA PHE A 201 10.70 1.96 7.10
C PHE A 201 9.86 0.90 6.37
N GLU A 202 8.55 0.94 6.56
CA GLU A 202 7.60 0.05 5.89
C GLU A 202 7.70 0.18 4.36
N ALA A 203 7.75 1.42 3.84
CA ALA A 203 7.95 1.68 2.43
C ALA A 203 9.26 1.06 1.91
N CYS A 204 10.38 1.24 2.65
CA CYS A 204 11.66 0.66 2.29
C CYS A 204 11.68 -0.86 2.41
N PHE A 205 10.94 -1.44 3.36
CA PHE A 205 10.88 -2.88 3.55
C PHE A 205 10.10 -3.58 2.42
N LEU A 206 8.99 -2.99 1.96
CA LEU A 206 8.07 -3.64 1.02
C LEU A 206 8.32 -3.26 -0.45
N ALA A 207 8.64 -2.01 -0.75
CA ALA A 207 8.54 -1.51 -2.12
C ALA A 207 9.83 -1.68 -2.95
N ASP A 208 9.67 -1.80 -4.28
CA ASP A 208 10.77 -1.66 -5.25
C ASP A 208 11.03 -0.18 -5.55
N ARG A 209 9.95 0.64 -5.54
CA ARG A 209 10.01 2.10 -5.71
C ARG A 209 9.11 2.80 -4.72
N ILE A 210 9.55 3.97 -4.29
CA ILE A 210 8.82 4.83 -3.34
C ILE A 210 8.59 6.18 -4.01
N ALA A 211 7.33 6.54 -4.24
CA ALA A 211 6.94 7.87 -4.70
C ALA A 211 6.56 8.73 -3.49
N VAL A 212 7.36 9.74 -3.20
CA VAL A 212 7.16 10.64 -2.05
C VAL A 212 6.25 11.80 -2.45
N PHE A 213 5.14 11.93 -1.73
CA PHE A 213 4.14 12.97 -1.94
C PHE A 213 4.43 14.23 -1.15
N ALA A 214 4.21 15.38 -1.79
CA ALA A 214 4.14 16.68 -1.12
C ALA A 214 2.90 16.78 -0.23
N PRO A 215 2.91 17.65 0.79
CA PRO A 215 1.69 18.13 1.41
C PRO A 215 0.74 18.75 0.37
N ARG A 216 -0.54 18.86 0.72
CA ARG A 216 -1.61 19.35 -0.17
C ARG A 216 -1.27 20.66 -0.92
N PRO A 217 -1.54 20.75 -2.24
CA PRO A 217 -2.06 19.71 -3.11
C PRO A 217 -1.04 18.59 -3.33
N GLY A 218 -1.53 17.34 -3.43
CA GLY A 218 -0.68 16.17 -3.65
C GLY A 218 0.07 16.29 -4.96
N ARG A 219 1.39 16.20 -4.89
CA ARG A 219 2.33 16.13 -6.02
C ARG A 219 3.43 15.13 -5.67
N ILE A 220 3.94 14.41 -6.65
CA ILE A 220 5.14 13.59 -6.46
C ILE A 220 6.35 14.52 -6.41
N LYS A 221 7.05 14.54 -5.26
CA LYS A 221 8.27 15.34 -5.05
C LYS A 221 9.51 14.63 -5.54
N GLN A 222 9.57 13.33 -5.27
CA GLN A 222 10.74 12.49 -5.53
C GLN A 222 10.34 11.04 -5.61
N GLU A 223 11.04 10.31 -6.44
CA GLU A 223 10.98 8.84 -6.44
C GLU A 223 12.31 8.27 -5.97
N PHE A 224 12.24 7.20 -5.19
CA PHE A 224 13.38 6.43 -4.74
C PHE A 224 13.26 4.99 -5.25
N THR A 225 14.31 4.46 -5.83
CA THR A 225 14.44 3.02 -6.08
C THR A 225 15.05 2.38 -4.85
N VAL A 226 14.47 1.27 -4.40
CA VAL A 226 14.98 0.48 -3.28
C VAL A 226 15.76 -0.69 -3.84
N ASP A 227 17.05 -0.48 -4.07
CA ASP A 227 17.97 -1.47 -4.62
C ASP A 227 18.51 -2.40 -3.52
N LEU A 228 17.58 -3.10 -2.87
CA LEU A 228 17.88 -4.12 -1.85
C LEU A 228 17.27 -5.45 -2.30
N GLY A 229 18.05 -6.51 -2.22
CA GLY A 229 17.59 -7.86 -2.54
C GLY A 229 16.36 -8.27 -1.72
N ARG A 230 15.66 -9.30 -2.16
CA ARG A 230 14.49 -9.89 -1.47
C ARG A 230 14.74 -11.38 -1.19
N PRO A 231 14.24 -11.93 -0.08
CA PRO A 231 13.52 -11.26 0.99
C PRO A 231 14.40 -10.27 1.74
N ARG A 232 13.80 -9.16 2.24
CA ARG A 232 14.50 -8.17 3.06
C ARG A 232 14.47 -8.58 4.51
N ASP A 233 15.58 -8.35 5.20
CA ASP A 233 15.71 -8.57 6.62
C ASP A 233 15.58 -7.24 7.39
N TYR A 234 14.86 -7.27 8.50
CA TYR A 234 14.75 -6.13 9.41
C TYR A 234 16.08 -5.72 10.03
N GLU A 235 17.02 -6.66 10.13
CA GLU A 235 18.36 -6.45 10.70
C GLU A 235 19.39 -5.98 9.66
N ASP A 236 19.03 -5.89 8.36
CA ASP A 236 19.94 -5.40 7.32
C ASP A 236 20.25 -3.90 7.53
N PRO A 237 21.48 -3.51 7.83
CA PRO A 237 21.87 -2.11 8.04
C PRO A 237 21.53 -1.21 6.84
N ARG A 238 21.60 -1.75 5.62
CA ARG A 238 21.29 -1.01 4.38
C ARG A 238 19.81 -0.61 4.31
N LEU A 239 18.92 -1.45 4.85
CA LEU A 239 17.48 -1.13 4.95
C LEU A 239 17.27 0.04 5.91
N PHE A 240 17.96 0.05 7.05
CA PHE A 240 17.93 1.16 8.00
C PHE A 240 18.46 2.46 7.40
N GLU A 241 19.63 2.41 6.75
CA GLU A 241 20.23 3.58 6.07
C GLU A 241 19.27 4.16 5.01
N MET A 242 18.66 3.30 4.20
CA MET A 242 17.68 3.72 3.20
C MET A 242 16.47 4.37 3.85
N SER A 243 15.95 3.81 4.94
CA SER A 243 14.80 4.37 5.67
C SER A 243 15.12 5.75 6.27
N VAL A 244 16.33 5.94 6.81
CA VAL A 244 16.83 7.24 7.29
C VAL A 244 16.91 8.25 6.16
N LYS A 245 17.48 7.88 5.01
CA LYS A 245 17.57 8.73 3.81
C LYS A 245 16.17 9.20 3.36
N VAL A 246 15.24 8.29 3.25
CA VAL A 246 13.85 8.62 2.87
C VAL A 246 13.18 9.51 3.93
N THR A 247 13.38 9.21 5.22
CA THR A 247 12.84 10.01 6.34
C THR A 247 13.38 11.43 6.32
N HIS A 248 14.69 11.62 6.10
CA HIS A 248 15.28 12.94 5.99
C HIS A 248 14.69 13.76 4.84
N PHE A 249 14.43 13.12 3.71
CA PHE A 249 13.77 13.78 2.59
C PHE A 249 12.32 14.18 2.91
N VAL A 250 11.54 13.27 3.49
CA VAL A 250 10.14 13.52 3.86
C VAL A 250 10.01 14.64 4.91
N THR A 251 10.92 14.68 5.89
CA THR A 251 10.89 15.66 7.00
C THR A 251 11.57 16.99 6.66
N GLY A 252 12.21 17.10 5.50
CA GLY A 252 12.98 18.29 5.11
C GLY A 252 14.23 18.52 5.97
N LYS A 253 14.62 17.55 6.78
CA LYS A 253 15.89 17.60 7.52
C LYS A 253 16.99 17.28 6.55
N LEU A 254 17.74 18.30 6.11
CA LEU A 254 19.02 18.12 5.43
C LEU A 254 19.90 17.22 6.31
N ALA A 255 20.52 16.22 5.72
CA ALA A 255 21.55 15.45 6.40
C ALA A 255 22.55 16.45 7.01
N VAL A 256 22.61 16.50 8.33
CA VAL A 256 23.75 17.13 8.99
C VAL A 256 24.93 16.22 8.63
N THR A 257 25.67 16.62 7.61
CA THR A 257 26.97 16.03 7.31
C THR A 257 27.75 16.14 8.60
N ARG A 258 28.02 15.03 9.26
CA ARG A 258 28.97 14.98 10.36
C ARG A 258 30.30 15.41 9.77
N ALA A 259 30.60 16.71 9.84
CA ALA A 259 31.93 17.19 9.72
C ALA A 259 32.73 16.46 10.79
N ALA A 260 33.76 15.72 10.33
CA ALA A 260 34.73 15.09 11.20
C ALA A 260 35.20 16.12 12.22
N CYS A 261 35.05 15.83 13.51
CA CYS A 261 35.69 16.59 14.55
C CYS A 261 37.23 16.45 14.34
N PRO A 262 37.95 17.52 14.00
CA PRO A 262 39.42 17.47 14.04
C PRO A 262 39.85 17.55 15.50
N GLY A 263 40.52 16.48 15.97
CA GLY A 263 41.49 16.54 17.06
C GLY A 263 40.96 16.89 18.44
N ARG A 264 40.57 15.87 19.23
CA ARG A 264 40.75 15.96 20.69
C ARG A 264 42.21 15.69 20.99
N ALA A 265 42.93 16.77 21.26
CA ALA A 265 44.21 16.68 21.96
C ALA A 265 43.98 16.02 23.33
N VAL A 266 44.73 14.97 23.57
CA VAL A 266 44.83 14.29 24.88
C VAL A 266 45.48 15.26 25.86
N CYS A 267 44.70 15.77 26.83
CA CYS A 267 45.28 16.41 28.02
C CYS A 267 45.76 15.29 28.95
N THR A 268 47.04 15.07 29.01
CA THR A 268 47.72 14.34 30.08
C THR A 268 47.77 15.21 31.33
N PRO A 269 47.40 14.71 32.50
CA PRO A 269 47.70 15.41 33.75
C PRO A 269 49.19 15.21 34.08
N GLN A 270 49.90 16.30 34.34
CA GLN A 270 51.19 16.26 35.00
C GLN A 270 51.07 16.59 36.50
N PRO A 271 52.09 16.23 37.28
CA PRO A 271 52.02 15.70 38.64
C PRO A 271 51.71 16.70 39.75
#